data_d3a5c76220b5108c5b72fb2f01e9406b
#
_entry.id   d3a5c76220b5108c5b72fb2f01e9406b
#
_cell.length_a   1.000
_cell.length_b   1.000
_cell.length_c   1.000
_cell.angle_alpha   90.00
_cell.angle_beta   90.00
_cell.angle_gamma   90.00
#
_symmetry.space_group_name_H-M   'P 1'
#
loop_
_entity.id
_entity.type
_entity.pdbx_description
1 polymer ?
#
loop_
_entity_poly.entity_id
_entity_poly.type
_entity_poly.pdbx_seq_one_letter_code
_entity_poly.pdbx_strand_id
1 'polypeptide(L)'
;MRNQKVNILHMGLGAFHRAHQAVYVQRAINAGQPLAIAAVSQRDPKVSEELAQMGFKYVVRESDASASRDEEITSIVATYFYPKDYEKLAQIVADEDFLAITITATEKAYLYSDDLQATLPGRIAYLLHQRYLKTKTGIAVISCDNLSGNGEITKGLVLKSALLLNDGGFVEWVKSQVRFPNSMVDRIVPAPKDSGLLITEPFMQWVIADDPIKKYLSGVGVQFVSDVAGYELMKLRLFNAVHSALAYIGELQGIEFVAQVIDDPKYLQFVSDIQMQAAASFTVPAGESASDYSAAIRKRIANPTLGHRSQQIAMDGSQKLPHRVFKTINELIEKDLPFNYLAQLLAIWVDYLAKSDRVNDPLAEKLIALAKAKDVAGLFSLPDFAVKLNPAAFKSISAELANL
;
A
#
# COMPACT_ATOMS: atom_id res chain seq x y z
N MET A 1 20.87 16.89 -21.05
CA MET A 1 20.06 15.71 -20.67
C MET A 1 21.04 14.56 -20.46
N ARG A 2 21.03 13.92 -19.29
CA ARG A 2 21.81 12.70 -19.10
C ARG A 2 21.23 11.63 -20.02
N ASN A 3 22.02 11.13 -20.95
CA ASN A 3 21.62 10.06 -21.88
C ASN A 3 21.59 8.71 -21.12
N GLN A 4 20.84 8.66 -20.03
CA GLN A 4 20.75 7.50 -19.15
C GLN A 4 19.64 6.61 -19.68
N LYS A 5 19.98 5.39 -20.05
CA LYS A 5 19.05 4.39 -20.58
C LYS A 5 18.05 3.98 -19.48
N VAL A 6 16.76 4.16 -19.75
CA VAL A 6 15.68 3.76 -18.83
C VAL A 6 15.63 2.24 -18.78
N ASN A 7 15.60 1.67 -17.56
CA ASN A 7 15.48 0.24 -17.33
C ASN A 7 14.42 -0.15 -16.28
N ILE A 8 13.77 0.84 -15.67
CA ILE A 8 12.60 0.65 -14.82
C ILE A 8 11.49 1.57 -15.31
N LEU A 9 10.30 1.01 -15.55
CA LEU A 9 9.08 1.78 -15.81
C LEU A 9 8.21 1.76 -14.55
N HIS A 10 7.86 2.92 -14.02
CA HIS A 10 6.96 3.01 -12.88
C HIS A 10 5.57 3.48 -13.28
N MET A 11 4.55 2.66 -13.04
CA MET A 11 3.14 2.95 -13.32
C MET A 11 2.44 3.51 -12.08
N GLY A 12 2.23 4.82 -12.05
CA GLY A 12 1.60 5.52 -10.92
C GLY A 12 2.49 6.56 -10.28
N LEU A 13 2.81 7.65 -11.01
CA LEU A 13 3.63 8.75 -10.54
C LEU A 13 2.93 9.56 -9.45
N GLY A 14 2.93 9.04 -8.23
CA GLY A 14 2.37 9.65 -7.04
C GLY A 14 3.42 10.07 -6.01
N ALA A 15 2.97 10.65 -4.90
CA ALA A 15 3.85 11.04 -3.79
C ALA A 15 4.54 9.80 -3.18
N PHE A 16 3.80 8.70 -3.02
CA PHE A 16 4.34 7.48 -2.43
C PHE A 16 5.52 6.93 -3.26
N HIS A 17 5.36 6.76 -4.58
CA HIS A 17 6.47 6.35 -5.44
C HIS A 17 7.70 7.24 -5.28
N ARG A 18 7.49 8.55 -5.37
CA ARG A 18 8.58 9.54 -5.32
C ARG A 18 9.32 9.53 -3.97
N ALA A 19 8.61 9.26 -2.88
CA ALA A 19 9.19 9.19 -1.54
C ALA A 19 9.57 7.77 -1.10
N HIS A 20 9.39 6.73 -1.93
CA HIS A 20 9.68 5.35 -1.58
C HIS A 20 10.55 4.65 -2.63
N GLN A 21 9.97 4.07 -3.70
CA GLN A 21 10.74 3.30 -4.70
C GLN A 21 11.83 4.15 -5.35
N ALA A 22 11.54 5.41 -5.68
CA ALA A 22 12.51 6.32 -6.29
C ALA A 22 13.70 6.62 -5.35
N VAL A 23 13.48 6.65 -4.02
CA VAL A 23 14.54 6.80 -3.02
C VAL A 23 15.44 5.56 -2.98
N TYR A 24 14.88 4.34 -2.96
CA TYR A 24 15.66 3.11 -3.02
C TYR A 24 16.52 3.03 -4.30
N VAL A 25 15.91 3.37 -5.45
CA VAL A 25 16.63 3.41 -6.73
C VAL A 25 17.72 4.49 -6.71
N GLN A 26 17.46 5.66 -6.11
CA GLN A 26 18.49 6.70 -5.93
C GLN A 26 19.66 6.20 -5.11
N ARG A 27 19.40 5.51 -4.01
CA ARG A 27 20.46 4.91 -3.16
C ARG A 27 21.25 3.84 -3.92
N ALA A 28 20.58 3.03 -4.75
CA ALA A 28 21.26 2.06 -5.62
C ALA A 28 22.14 2.75 -6.69
N ILE A 29 21.68 3.82 -7.30
CA ILE A 29 22.49 4.64 -8.22
C ILE A 29 23.71 5.20 -7.51
N ASN A 30 23.54 5.74 -6.31
CA ASN A 30 24.64 6.26 -5.50
C ASN A 30 25.65 5.16 -5.11
N ALA A 31 25.21 3.91 -5.02
CA ALA A 31 26.04 2.72 -4.83
C ALA A 31 26.64 2.16 -6.14
N GLY A 32 26.49 2.86 -7.27
CA GLY A 32 27.09 2.50 -8.57
C GLY A 32 26.23 1.64 -9.47
N GLN A 33 24.95 1.39 -9.13
CA GLN A 33 24.05 0.62 -10.01
C GLN A 33 23.58 1.45 -11.20
N PRO A 34 23.54 0.88 -12.43
CA PRO A 34 23.13 1.57 -13.65
C PRO A 34 21.59 1.59 -13.79
N LEU A 35 20.91 2.22 -12.84
CA LEU A 35 19.43 2.27 -12.81
C LEU A 35 18.91 3.65 -13.26
N ALA A 36 17.77 3.66 -13.93
CA ALA A 36 17.05 4.87 -14.31
C ALA A 36 15.55 4.59 -14.46
N ILE A 37 14.72 5.44 -13.87
CA ILE A 37 13.27 5.31 -13.87
C ILE A 37 12.64 6.22 -14.92
N ALA A 38 11.74 5.65 -15.75
CA ALA A 38 10.69 6.42 -16.40
C ALA A 38 9.39 6.28 -15.58
N ALA A 39 8.80 7.39 -15.16
CA ALA A 39 7.61 7.36 -14.34
C ALA A 39 6.37 7.82 -15.11
N VAL A 40 5.23 7.16 -14.90
CA VAL A 40 4.02 7.30 -15.72
C VAL A 40 2.85 7.80 -14.88
N SER A 41 2.32 8.97 -15.25
CA SER A 41 1.01 9.43 -14.82
C SER A 41 -0.08 8.73 -15.64
N GLN A 42 -1.14 8.24 -14.99
CA GLN A 42 -2.18 7.45 -15.65
C GLN A 42 -3.51 8.20 -15.89
N ARG A 43 -3.82 9.21 -15.07
CA ARG A 43 -5.11 9.94 -15.10
C ARG A 43 -4.93 11.43 -15.35
N ASP A 44 -3.90 12.03 -14.75
CA ASP A 44 -3.63 13.47 -14.78
C ASP A 44 -2.14 13.69 -15.08
N PRO A 45 -1.76 14.45 -16.12
CA PRO A 45 -0.37 14.71 -16.48
C PRO A 45 0.32 15.71 -15.55
N LYS A 46 -0.40 16.40 -14.67
CA LYS A 46 0.11 17.54 -13.88
C LYS A 46 1.46 17.24 -13.20
N VAL A 47 1.57 16.16 -12.44
CA VAL A 47 2.81 15.80 -11.73
C VAL A 47 3.93 15.46 -12.72
N SER A 48 3.62 14.81 -13.86
CA SER A 48 4.59 14.53 -14.92
C SER A 48 5.17 15.82 -15.51
N GLU A 49 4.33 16.81 -15.78
CA GLU A 49 4.71 18.10 -16.35
C GLU A 49 5.51 18.94 -15.35
N GLU A 50 5.08 18.98 -14.08
CA GLU A 50 5.80 19.70 -13.02
C GLU A 50 7.21 19.14 -12.82
N LEU A 51 7.38 17.80 -12.76
CA LEU A 51 8.71 17.17 -12.65
C LEU A 51 9.59 17.43 -13.88
N ALA A 52 9.00 17.42 -15.07
CA ALA A 52 9.75 17.75 -16.29
C ALA A 52 10.25 19.22 -16.28
N GLN A 53 9.43 20.17 -15.82
CA GLN A 53 9.82 21.58 -15.65
C GLN A 53 10.94 21.74 -14.62
N MET A 54 10.99 20.91 -13.57
CA MET A 54 12.06 20.89 -12.56
C MET A 54 13.31 20.11 -13.02
N GLY A 55 13.36 19.64 -14.27
CA GLY A 55 14.49 18.84 -14.77
C GLY A 55 14.61 17.47 -14.08
N PHE A 56 13.48 16.90 -13.64
CA PHE A 56 13.38 15.61 -12.93
C PHE A 56 14.15 15.58 -11.60
N LYS A 57 14.24 16.71 -10.91
CA LYS A 57 14.88 16.84 -9.60
C LYS A 57 13.87 17.27 -8.56
N TYR A 58 13.90 16.63 -7.40
CA TYR A 58 13.10 17.02 -6.26
C TYR A 58 13.77 16.56 -4.96
N VAL A 59 13.24 17.04 -3.83
CA VAL A 59 13.79 16.73 -2.50
C VAL A 59 12.80 15.85 -1.72
N VAL A 60 13.31 14.80 -1.13
CA VAL A 60 12.61 14.04 -0.08
C VAL A 60 13.21 14.44 1.26
N ARG A 61 12.38 15.03 2.11
CA ARG A 61 12.70 15.38 3.49
C ARG A 61 12.21 14.30 4.43
N GLU A 62 13.15 13.55 4.99
CA GLU A 62 12.88 12.64 6.11
C GLU A 62 12.84 13.46 7.40
N SER A 63 11.72 13.45 8.12
CA SER A 63 11.54 14.28 9.32
C SER A 63 10.88 13.52 10.45
N ASP A 64 11.39 13.69 11.66
CA ASP A 64 10.76 13.28 12.91
C ASP A 64 10.82 14.44 13.92
N ALA A 65 10.38 14.19 15.17
CA ALA A 65 10.36 15.22 16.22
C ALA A 65 11.76 15.74 16.60
N SER A 66 12.84 15.03 16.25
CA SER A 66 14.21 15.35 16.69
C SER A 66 15.08 15.92 15.58
N ALA A 67 14.85 15.54 14.33
CA ALA A 67 15.71 15.90 13.21
C ALA A 67 14.99 15.88 11.86
N SER A 68 15.60 16.53 10.87
CA SER A 68 15.21 16.38 9.47
C SER A 68 16.45 16.21 8.58
N ARG A 69 16.29 15.42 7.52
CA ARG A 69 17.32 15.15 6.52
C ARG A 69 16.74 15.27 5.13
N ASP A 70 17.40 16.02 4.28
CA ASP A 70 17.04 16.18 2.86
C ASP A 70 17.87 15.23 2.00
N GLU A 71 17.21 14.55 1.06
CA GLU A 71 17.83 13.73 0.03
C GLU A 71 17.34 14.23 -1.35
N GLU A 72 18.27 14.68 -2.21
CA GLU A 72 17.95 15.05 -3.60
C GLU A 72 17.74 13.78 -4.42
N ILE A 73 16.60 13.69 -5.10
CA ILE A 73 16.23 12.55 -5.94
C ILE A 73 16.33 12.94 -7.40
N THR A 74 17.09 12.15 -8.15
CA THR A 74 17.32 12.27 -9.58
C THR A 74 17.20 10.92 -10.32
N SER A 75 16.71 9.90 -9.61
CA SER A 75 16.52 8.55 -10.15
C SER A 75 15.44 8.48 -11.23
N ILE A 76 14.47 9.40 -11.21
CA ILE A 76 13.50 9.58 -12.29
C ILE A 76 14.17 10.46 -13.36
N VAL A 77 14.32 9.93 -14.57
CA VAL A 77 15.00 10.64 -15.68
C VAL A 77 14.05 11.04 -16.80
N ALA A 78 12.82 10.51 -16.78
CA ALA A 78 11.76 10.84 -17.73
C ALA A 78 10.39 10.65 -17.10
N THR A 79 9.42 11.45 -17.53
CA THR A 79 8.02 11.28 -17.15
C THR A 79 7.13 11.21 -18.39
N TYR A 80 6.04 10.44 -18.27
CA TYR A 80 5.08 10.23 -19.35
C TYR A 80 3.64 10.30 -18.84
N PHE A 81 2.71 10.56 -19.77
CA PHE A 81 1.29 10.46 -19.54
C PHE A 81 0.73 9.32 -20.38
N TYR A 82 0.27 8.24 -19.78
CA TYR A 82 -0.05 6.98 -20.46
C TYR A 82 -0.97 7.16 -21.68
N PRO A 83 -2.12 7.86 -21.60
CA PRO A 83 -3.03 8.00 -22.73
C PRO A 83 -2.40 8.60 -24.00
N LYS A 84 -1.32 9.38 -23.83
CA LYS A 84 -0.63 10.07 -24.92
C LYS A 84 0.63 9.35 -25.39
N ASP A 85 1.32 8.68 -24.46
CA ASP A 85 2.70 8.23 -24.67
C ASP A 85 2.85 6.70 -24.73
N TYR A 86 1.73 5.93 -24.77
CA TYR A 86 1.75 4.47 -24.66
C TYR A 86 2.67 3.78 -25.67
N GLU A 87 2.82 4.32 -26.91
CA GLU A 87 3.72 3.79 -27.93
C GLU A 87 5.19 3.97 -27.54
N LYS A 88 5.56 5.12 -26.96
CA LYS A 88 6.92 5.36 -26.45
C LYS A 88 7.23 4.44 -25.27
N LEU A 89 6.25 4.23 -24.40
CA LEU A 89 6.39 3.30 -23.26
C LEU A 89 6.60 1.87 -23.75
N ALA A 90 5.91 1.46 -24.82
CA ALA A 90 6.10 0.17 -25.46
C ALA A 90 7.53 0.00 -26.00
N GLN A 91 8.10 1.04 -26.62
CA GLN A 91 9.49 1.04 -27.08
C GLN A 91 10.49 0.90 -25.92
N ILE A 92 10.26 1.58 -24.81
CA ILE A 92 11.09 1.49 -23.60
C ILE A 92 11.05 0.08 -23.01
N VAL A 93 9.86 -0.47 -22.81
CA VAL A 93 9.70 -1.83 -22.25
C VAL A 93 10.24 -2.91 -23.18
N ALA A 94 10.24 -2.69 -24.49
CA ALA A 94 10.77 -3.61 -25.47
C ALA A 94 12.31 -3.58 -25.62
N ASP A 95 13.01 -2.75 -24.84
CA ASP A 95 14.48 -2.71 -24.83
C ASP A 95 15.06 -3.94 -24.10
N GLU A 96 16.18 -4.50 -24.61
CA GLU A 96 16.80 -5.70 -24.05
C GLU A 96 17.28 -5.52 -22.61
N ASP A 97 17.82 -4.33 -22.27
CA ASP A 97 18.34 -4.01 -20.93
C ASP A 97 17.25 -3.58 -19.94
N PHE A 98 15.99 -3.61 -20.36
CA PHE A 98 14.87 -3.25 -19.48
C PHE A 98 14.64 -4.34 -18.43
N LEU A 99 14.49 -3.93 -17.15
CA LEU A 99 14.51 -4.82 -15.99
C LEU A 99 13.14 -5.09 -15.40
N ALA A 100 12.35 -4.01 -15.18
CA ALA A 100 11.12 -4.14 -14.42
C ALA A 100 10.07 -3.07 -14.72
N ILE A 101 8.80 -3.46 -14.60
CA ILE A 101 7.67 -2.56 -14.39
C ILE A 101 7.34 -2.58 -12.90
N THR A 102 7.30 -1.41 -12.24
CA THR A 102 6.84 -1.26 -10.86
C THR A 102 5.53 -0.48 -10.81
N ILE A 103 4.68 -0.71 -9.80
CA ILE A 103 3.32 -0.18 -9.77
C ILE A 103 3.03 0.44 -8.40
N THR A 104 2.45 1.66 -8.39
CA THR A 104 1.73 2.25 -7.24
C THR A 104 0.46 2.92 -7.74
N ALA A 105 -0.64 2.20 -7.76
CA ALA A 105 -1.87 2.63 -8.43
C ALA A 105 -3.13 2.58 -7.56
N THR A 106 -3.02 2.09 -6.34
CA THR A 106 -4.10 1.76 -5.40
C THR A 106 -4.94 0.53 -5.81
N GLU A 107 -5.64 -0.06 -4.85
CA GLU A 107 -6.45 -1.28 -5.03
C GLU A 107 -7.51 -1.13 -6.13
N LYS A 108 -8.02 0.09 -6.32
CA LYS A 108 -9.06 0.42 -7.33
C LYS A 108 -8.59 0.27 -8.79
N ALA A 109 -7.28 0.15 -9.03
CA ALA A 109 -6.73 -0.02 -10.37
C ALA A 109 -6.65 -1.48 -10.84
N TYR A 110 -6.83 -2.44 -9.92
CA TYR A 110 -6.73 -3.87 -10.19
C TYR A 110 -8.09 -4.42 -10.67
N LEU A 111 -8.51 -3.94 -11.83
CA LEU A 111 -9.76 -4.32 -12.48
C LEU A 111 -9.49 -4.95 -13.84
N TYR A 112 -10.40 -5.81 -14.29
CA TYR A 112 -10.43 -6.34 -15.63
C TYR A 112 -11.37 -5.52 -16.53
N SER A 113 -11.01 -5.40 -17.81
CA SER A 113 -11.86 -4.86 -18.88
C SER A 113 -11.54 -5.58 -20.18
N ASP A 114 -12.50 -5.67 -21.08
CA ASP A 114 -12.29 -6.17 -22.45
C ASP A 114 -11.58 -5.12 -23.34
N ASP A 115 -11.40 -3.90 -22.86
CA ASP A 115 -10.53 -2.88 -23.45
C ASP A 115 -9.17 -2.88 -22.72
N LEU A 116 -8.11 -3.29 -23.43
CA LEU A 116 -6.73 -3.31 -22.91
C LEU A 116 -6.24 -1.95 -22.41
N GLN A 117 -6.73 -0.87 -23.00
CA GLN A 117 -6.26 0.47 -22.63
C GLN A 117 -7.03 1.06 -21.45
N ALA A 118 -8.17 0.49 -21.07
CA ALA A 118 -9.02 1.02 -20.00
C ALA A 118 -8.45 0.76 -18.60
N THR A 119 -7.73 -0.36 -18.40
CA THR A 119 -7.27 -0.79 -17.07
C THR A 119 -5.76 -0.93 -16.97
N LEU A 120 -5.23 -0.84 -15.75
CA LEU A 120 -3.80 -1.03 -15.50
C LEU A 120 -3.28 -2.42 -15.95
N PRO A 121 -3.95 -3.55 -15.61
CA PRO A 121 -3.49 -4.86 -16.08
C PRO A 121 -3.52 -4.99 -17.60
N GLY A 122 -4.52 -4.42 -18.27
CA GLY A 122 -4.58 -4.39 -19.74
C GLY A 122 -3.43 -3.61 -20.36
N ARG A 123 -3.12 -2.44 -19.81
CA ARG A 123 -1.96 -1.62 -20.23
C ARG A 123 -0.65 -2.37 -20.07
N ILE A 124 -0.46 -3.06 -18.95
CA ILE A 124 0.73 -3.89 -18.71
C ILE A 124 0.78 -5.04 -19.72
N ALA A 125 -0.33 -5.73 -19.97
CA ALA A 125 -0.39 -6.79 -20.97
C ALA A 125 0.00 -6.29 -22.38
N TYR A 126 -0.48 -5.10 -22.76
CA TYR A 126 -0.10 -4.46 -24.02
C TYR A 126 1.42 -4.19 -24.08
N LEU A 127 2.02 -3.58 -23.05
CA LEU A 127 3.45 -3.28 -23.00
C LEU A 127 4.29 -4.56 -23.06
N LEU A 128 3.88 -5.60 -22.34
CA LEU A 128 4.53 -6.91 -22.35
C LEU A 128 4.43 -7.59 -23.74
N HIS A 129 3.31 -7.43 -24.45
CA HIS A 129 3.15 -7.97 -25.78
C HIS A 129 4.13 -7.31 -26.78
N GLN A 130 4.29 -5.98 -26.72
CA GLN A 130 5.27 -5.28 -27.55
C GLN A 130 6.71 -5.77 -27.27
N ARG A 131 7.02 -6.07 -26.01
CA ARG A 131 8.30 -6.69 -25.62
C ARG A 131 8.45 -8.11 -26.18
N TYR A 132 7.43 -8.94 -26.04
CA TYR A 132 7.42 -10.31 -26.57
C TYR A 132 7.68 -10.36 -28.07
N LEU A 133 7.07 -9.44 -28.83
CA LEU A 133 7.28 -9.36 -30.29
C LEU A 133 8.72 -8.98 -30.66
N LYS A 134 9.46 -8.30 -29.78
CA LYS A 134 10.79 -7.78 -30.09
C LYS A 134 11.93 -8.62 -29.51
N THR A 135 11.92 -8.92 -28.21
CA THR A 135 13.09 -9.49 -27.52
C THR A 135 12.82 -10.85 -26.86
N LYS A 136 11.62 -11.10 -26.37
CA LYS A 136 11.24 -12.27 -25.58
C LYS A 136 12.04 -12.48 -24.28
N THR A 137 12.87 -11.53 -23.88
CA THR A 137 13.59 -11.59 -22.60
C THR A 137 12.64 -11.30 -21.46
N GLY A 138 12.62 -12.14 -20.42
CA GLY A 138 11.75 -11.98 -19.24
C GLY A 138 12.10 -10.75 -18.41
N ILE A 139 11.09 -10.18 -17.73
CA ILE A 139 11.22 -9.06 -16.80
C ILE A 139 10.43 -9.30 -15.52
N ALA A 140 10.61 -8.45 -14.51
CA ALA A 140 9.77 -8.41 -13.35
C ALA A 140 8.62 -7.40 -13.50
N VAL A 141 7.44 -7.72 -12.99
CA VAL A 141 6.31 -6.81 -12.76
C VAL A 141 6.02 -6.81 -11.28
N ILE A 142 6.30 -5.71 -10.59
CA ILE A 142 6.30 -5.62 -9.13
C ILE A 142 5.21 -4.65 -8.70
N SER A 143 4.13 -5.17 -8.15
CA SER A 143 3.13 -4.33 -7.50
C SER A 143 3.66 -3.85 -6.15
N CYS A 144 3.60 -2.55 -5.90
CA CYS A 144 3.94 -1.90 -4.64
C CYS A 144 2.67 -1.31 -3.98
N ASP A 145 1.52 -1.95 -4.19
CA ASP A 145 0.24 -1.55 -3.61
C ASP A 145 -0.13 -2.41 -2.40
N ASN A 146 -0.99 -1.88 -1.54
CA ASN A 146 -1.43 -2.52 -0.29
C ASN A 146 -2.48 -3.64 -0.54
N LEU A 147 -2.13 -4.60 -1.37
CA LEU A 147 -2.93 -5.79 -1.65
C LEU A 147 -2.16 -7.02 -1.17
N SER A 148 -2.82 -7.88 -0.39
CA SER A 148 -2.21 -9.16 0.00
C SER A 148 -2.08 -10.07 -1.20
N GLY A 149 -0.88 -10.62 -1.42
CA GLY A 149 -0.58 -11.41 -2.61
C GLY A 149 -0.63 -10.60 -3.91
N ASN A 150 -0.17 -9.35 -3.85
CA ASN A 150 -0.27 -8.39 -4.95
C ASN A 150 0.39 -8.85 -6.25
N GLY A 151 1.46 -9.63 -6.18
CA GLY A 151 2.10 -10.24 -7.36
C GLY A 151 1.17 -11.24 -8.05
N GLU A 152 0.56 -12.14 -7.29
CA GLU A 152 -0.37 -13.15 -7.83
C GLU A 152 -1.63 -12.51 -8.43
N ILE A 153 -2.18 -11.50 -7.75
CA ILE A 153 -3.33 -10.74 -8.26
C ILE A 153 -2.96 -10.06 -9.58
N THR A 154 -1.81 -9.39 -9.62
CA THR A 154 -1.32 -8.72 -10.85
C THR A 154 -1.14 -9.73 -11.98
N LYS A 155 -0.50 -10.86 -11.71
CA LYS A 155 -0.30 -11.95 -12.69
C LYS A 155 -1.62 -12.45 -13.25
N GLY A 156 -2.58 -12.76 -12.39
CA GLY A 156 -3.90 -13.26 -12.81
C GLY A 156 -4.63 -12.28 -13.73
N LEU A 157 -4.63 -10.99 -13.40
CA LEU A 157 -5.28 -9.95 -14.20
C LEU A 157 -4.54 -9.67 -15.51
N VAL A 158 -3.22 -9.64 -15.49
CA VAL A 158 -2.40 -9.47 -16.71
C VAL A 158 -2.60 -10.64 -17.66
N LEU A 159 -2.59 -11.88 -17.15
CA LEU A 159 -2.86 -13.07 -17.98
C LEU A 159 -4.27 -13.05 -18.57
N LYS A 160 -5.28 -12.68 -17.79
CA LYS A 160 -6.65 -12.52 -18.28
C LYS A 160 -6.72 -11.48 -19.40
N SER A 161 -6.05 -10.34 -19.23
CA SER A 161 -5.98 -9.30 -20.25
C SER A 161 -5.18 -9.75 -21.49
N ALA A 162 -4.13 -10.57 -21.32
CA ALA A 162 -3.32 -11.09 -22.42
C ALA A 162 -4.11 -11.97 -23.39
N LEU A 163 -5.17 -12.64 -22.90
CA LEU A 163 -6.06 -13.45 -23.77
C LEU A 163 -6.77 -12.62 -24.83
N LEU A 164 -7.01 -11.32 -24.58
CA LEU A 164 -7.65 -10.41 -25.55
C LEU A 164 -6.80 -10.19 -26.82
N LEU A 165 -5.49 -10.45 -26.75
CA LEU A 165 -4.57 -10.29 -27.87
C LEU A 165 -4.59 -11.50 -28.85
N ASN A 166 -5.29 -12.57 -28.49
CA ASN A 166 -5.40 -13.79 -29.29
C ASN A 166 -4.04 -14.38 -29.74
N ASP A 167 -3.00 -14.24 -28.90
CA ASP A 167 -1.65 -14.76 -29.12
C ASP A 167 -1.29 -15.78 -28.02
N GLY A 168 -1.51 -17.06 -28.30
CA GLY A 168 -1.22 -18.15 -27.36
C GLY A 168 0.26 -18.24 -26.98
N GLY A 169 1.18 -17.92 -27.91
CA GLY A 169 2.62 -17.88 -27.66
C GLY A 169 3.01 -16.80 -26.68
N PHE A 170 2.36 -15.64 -26.76
CA PHE A 170 2.52 -14.56 -25.80
C PHE A 170 2.04 -14.95 -24.40
N VAL A 171 0.85 -15.56 -24.30
CA VAL A 171 0.30 -16.00 -23.00
C VAL A 171 1.25 -16.98 -22.31
N GLU A 172 1.79 -17.96 -23.04
CA GLU A 172 2.76 -18.92 -22.49
C GLU A 172 4.10 -18.26 -22.11
N TRP A 173 4.54 -17.26 -22.89
CA TRP A 173 5.70 -16.46 -22.53
C TRP A 173 5.48 -15.66 -21.25
N VAL A 174 4.32 -15.01 -21.04
CA VAL A 174 3.99 -14.31 -19.80
C VAL A 174 4.03 -15.28 -18.62
N LYS A 175 3.45 -16.48 -18.75
CA LYS A 175 3.44 -17.49 -17.67
C LYS A 175 4.83 -17.94 -17.26
N SER A 176 5.75 -18.11 -18.23
CA SER A 176 7.05 -18.75 -18.03
C SER A 176 8.22 -17.78 -17.88
N GLN A 177 8.15 -16.59 -18.46
CA GLN A 177 9.28 -15.65 -18.52
C GLN A 177 9.03 -14.34 -17.73
N VAL A 178 7.79 -13.93 -17.54
CA VAL A 178 7.49 -12.72 -16.76
C VAL A 178 7.31 -13.11 -15.29
N ARG A 179 8.04 -12.44 -14.42
CA ARG A 179 8.00 -12.68 -12.98
C ARG A 179 7.09 -11.65 -12.32
N PHE A 180 6.31 -12.09 -11.33
CA PHE A 180 5.39 -11.27 -10.57
C PHE A 180 5.63 -11.49 -9.07
N PRO A 181 6.78 -11.06 -8.53
CA PRO A 181 7.06 -11.25 -7.12
C PRO A 181 6.06 -10.47 -6.25
N ASN A 182 5.57 -11.11 -5.19
CA ASN A 182 4.84 -10.40 -4.15
C ASN A 182 5.76 -9.37 -3.49
N SER A 183 5.20 -8.26 -3.08
CA SER A 183 5.96 -7.24 -2.34
C SER A 183 5.13 -6.58 -1.23
N MET A 184 5.81 -6.14 -0.18
CA MET A 184 5.22 -5.28 0.85
C MET A 184 6.02 -3.98 0.93
N VAL A 185 5.32 -2.87 0.97
CA VAL A 185 5.89 -1.52 1.10
C VAL A 185 5.32 -0.84 2.33
N ASP A 186 6.17 -0.10 3.05
CA ASP A 186 5.75 0.68 4.21
C ASP A 186 6.55 1.98 4.31
N ARG A 187 5.84 3.08 4.29
CA ARG A 187 6.27 4.44 4.61
C ARG A 187 5.06 5.32 4.77
N ILE A 188 5.04 6.21 5.75
CA ILE A 188 4.03 7.26 5.87
C ILE A 188 4.45 8.43 4.97
N VAL A 189 3.66 8.69 3.94
CA VAL A 189 3.88 9.78 2.98
C VAL A 189 2.60 10.63 2.92
N PRO A 190 2.55 11.76 3.63
CA PRO A 190 1.44 12.70 3.55
C PRO A 190 1.30 13.31 2.15
N ALA A 191 0.11 13.81 1.83
CA ALA A 191 -0.11 14.52 0.57
C ALA A 191 0.83 15.75 0.50
N PRO A 192 1.65 15.88 -0.55
CA PRO A 192 2.58 16.98 -0.67
C PRO A 192 1.85 18.30 -0.97
N LYS A 193 2.37 19.41 -0.47
CA LYS A 193 1.89 20.76 -0.79
C LYS A 193 2.37 21.26 -2.16
N ASP A 194 3.55 20.79 -2.59
CA ASP A 194 4.13 21.05 -3.90
C ASP A 194 4.86 19.80 -4.41
N SER A 195 5.22 19.79 -5.69
CA SER A 195 5.88 18.64 -6.32
C SER A 195 7.40 18.57 -6.10
N GLY A 196 8.01 19.67 -5.66
CA GLY A 196 9.48 19.78 -5.48
C GLY A 196 9.97 19.31 -4.11
N LEU A 197 9.08 19.25 -3.10
CA LEU A 197 9.41 18.82 -1.75
C LEU A 197 8.38 17.84 -1.22
N LEU A 198 8.82 16.64 -0.89
CA LEU A 198 8.02 15.63 -0.19
C LEU A 198 8.53 15.47 1.23
N ILE A 199 7.64 15.65 2.20
CA ILE A 199 7.95 15.41 3.60
C ILE A 199 7.45 14.02 3.97
N THR A 200 8.29 13.24 4.64
CA THR A 200 7.98 11.87 5.05
C THR A 200 8.72 11.52 6.34
N GLU A 201 8.42 10.36 6.90
CA GLU A 201 9.16 9.82 8.04
C GLU A 201 10.53 9.24 7.64
N PRO A 202 11.48 9.08 8.59
CA PRO A 202 12.75 8.43 8.33
C PRO A 202 12.62 6.93 8.01
N PHE A 203 11.56 6.28 8.55
CA PHE A 203 11.32 4.86 8.29
C PHE A 203 10.86 4.62 6.85
N MET A 204 11.44 3.61 6.23
CA MET A 204 10.92 3.04 4.99
C MET A 204 11.25 1.56 4.91
N GLN A 205 10.34 0.76 4.36
CA GLN A 205 10.54 -0.68 4.17
C GLN A 205 10.00 -1.10 2.81
N TRP A 206 10.81 -1.88 2.10
CA TRP A 206 10.42 -2.55 0.87
C TRP A 206 10.87 -4.00 0.95
N VAL A 207 9.91 -4.91 1.04
CA VAL A 207 10.12 -6.35 1.06
C VAL A 207 9.64 -6.92 -0.26
N ILE A 208 10.45 -7.73 -0.91
CA ILE A 208 10.14 -8.36 -2.21
C ILE A 208 10.42 -9.86 -2.07
N ALA A 209 9.53 -10.70 -2.61
CA ALA A 209 9.83 -12.12 -2.79
C ALA A 209 11.07 -12.30 -3.66
N ASP A 210 11.87 -13.32 -3.36
CA ASP A 210 13.14 -13.57 -4.07
C ASP A 210 12.99 -13.44 -5.60
N ASP A 211 13.71 -12.47 -6.19
CA ASP A 211 13.69 -12.16 -7.61
C ASP A 211 15.09 -11.72 -8.07
N PRO A 212 15.50 -12.00 -9.31
CA PRO A 212 16.79 -11.57 -9.88
C PRO A 212 17.07 -10.07 -9.80
N ILE A 213 16.05 -9.21 -9.63
CA ILE A 213 16.22 -7.76 -9.45
C ILE A 213 17.04 -7.43 -8.19
N LYS A 214 17.16 -8.37 -7.25
CA LYS A 214 18.01 -8.24 -6.07
C LYS A 214 19.46 -7.89 -6.41
N LYS A 215 19.94 -8.30 -7.58
CA LYS A 215 21.27 -7.93 -8.08
C LYS A 215 21.51 -6.42 -8.07
N TYR A 216 20.45 -5.64 -8.29
CA TYR A 216 20.52 -4.17 -8.41
C TYR A 216 20.08 -3.44 -7.14
N LEU A 217 19.26 -4.05 -6.30
CA LEU A 217 18.62 -3.41 -5.15
C LEU A 217 19.09 -3.94 -3.80
N SER A 218 19.97 -4.94 -3.79
CA SER A 218 20.57 -5.40 -2.53
C SER A 218 21.54 -4.34 -1.95
N GLY A 219 21.63 -4.30 -0.62
CA GLY A 219 22.57 -3.41 0.08
C GLY A 219 22.08 -1.97 0.25
N VAL A 220 20.90 -1.61 -0.28
CA VAL A 220 20.30 -0.28 -0.12
C VAL A 220 19.07 -0.25 0.77
N GLY A 221 18.83 -1.37 1.50
CA GLY A 221 17.73 -1.51 2.45
C GLY A 221 16.50 -2.22 1.91
N VAL A 222 16.48 -2.64 0.63
CA VAL A 222 15.44 -3.54 0.10
C VAL A 222 15.67 -4.95 0.67
N GLN A 223 14.63 -5.54 1.25
CA GLN A 223 14.65 -6.88 1.81
C GLN A 223 14.15 -7.89 0.76
N PHE A 224 14.94 -8.93 0.49
CA PHE A 224 14.54 -10.04 -0.38
C PHE A 224 14.34 -11.29 0.48
N VAL A 225 13.14 -11.85 0.42
CA VAL A 225 12.69 -12.93 1.31
C VAL A 225 12.01 -14.05 0.50
N SER A 226 11.97 -15.25 1.06
CA SER A 226 11.25 -16.37 0.43
C SER A 226 9.72 -16.20 0.52
N ASP A 227 9.23 -15.57 1.59
CA ASP A 227 7.80 -15.33 1.81
C ASP A 227 7.54 -13.92 2.36
N VAL A 228 6.71 -13.16 1.65
CA VAL A 228 6.32 -11.79 1.99
C VAL A 228 5.09 -11.76 2.91
N ALA A 229 4.29 -12.83 2.94
CA ALA A 229 2.99 -12.84 3.63
C ALA A 229 3.09 -12.48 5.12
N GLY A 230 4.12 -12.96 5.81
CA GLY A 230 4.35 -12.61 7.22
C GLY A 230 4.58 -11.11 7.44
N TYR A 231 5.30 -10.45 6.54
CA TYR A 231 5.54 -9.00 6.59
C TYR A 231 4.25 -8.21 6.28
N GLU A 232 3.44 -8.69 5.31
CA GLU A 232 2.13 -8.10 5.03
C GLU A 232 1.23 -8.17 6.27
N LEU A 233 1.18 -9.31 6.96
CA LEU A 233 0.38 -9.49 8.17
C LEU A 233 0.88 -8.61 9.32
N MET A 234 2.19 -8.52 9.53
CA MET A 234 2.76 -7.60 10.52
C MET A 234 2.28 -6.17 10.29
N LYS A 235 2.45 -5.65 9.09
CA LYS A 235 2.01 -4.29 8.76
C LYS A 235 0.50 -4.14 8.89
N LEU A 236 -0.28 -5.07 8.34
CA LEU A 236 -1.72 -4.97 8.29
C LEU A 236 -2.34 -4.99 9.69
N ARG A 237 -1.84 -5.88 10.57
CA ARG A 237 -2.42 -6.14 11.88
C ARG A 237 -1.81 -5.27 13.00
N LEU A 238 -0.49 -4.99 12.95
CA LEU A 238 0.19 -4.23 14.00
C LEU A 238 0.29 -2.72 13.71
N PHE A 239 0.18 -2.32 12.43
CA PHE A 239 0.16 -0.90 12.05
C PHE A 239 -1.20 -0.44 11.57
N ASN A 240 -1.71 -1.02 10.48
CA ASN A 240 -2.91 -0.49 9.83
C ASN A 240 -4.17 -0.61 10.70
N ALA A 241 -4.29 -1.65 11.54
CA ALA A 241 -5.41 -1.83 12.46
C ALA A 241 -5.41 -0.74 13.53
N VAL A 242 -4.28 -0.52 14.22
CA VAL A 242 -4.18 0.51 15.27
C VAL A 242 -4.30 1.92 14.70
N HIS A 243 -3.83 2.15 13.48
CA HIS A 243 -4.01 3.43 12.80
C HIS A 243 -5.49 3.73 12.55
N SER A 244 -6.30 2.72 12.19
CA SER A 244 -7.76 2.85 12.11
C SER A 244 -8.39 3.14 13.46
N ALA A 245 -7.97 2.44 14.54
CA ALA A 245 -8.48 2.69 15.90
C ALA A 245 -8.27 4.14 16.33
N LEU A 246 -7.03 4.63 16.18
CA LEU A 246 -6.70 6.03 16.54
C LEU A 246 -7.47 7.04 15.69
N ALA A 247 -7.72 6.74 14.42
CA ALA A 247 -8.46 7.63 13.55
C ALA A 247 -9.93 7.75 13.98
N TYR A 248 -10.60 6.65 14.34
CA TYR A 248 -11.98 6.69 14.85
C TYR A 248 -12.07 7.37 16.20
N ILE A 249 -11.11 7.13 17.10
CA ILE A 249 -11.02 7.85 18.38
C ILE A 249 -10.85 9.36 18.14
N GLY A 250 -9.93 9.75 17.24
CA GLY A 250 -9.69 11.14 16.89
C GLY A 250 -10.94 11.82 16.34
N GLU A 251 -11.69 11.18 15.46
CA GLU A 251 -12.95 11.72 14.93
C GLU A 251 -14.02 11.86 16.01
N LEU A 252 -14.15 10.89 16.92
CA LEU A 252 -15.09 10.95 18.04
C LEU A 252 -14.74 12.05 19.07
N GLN A 253 -13.47 12.32 19.28
CA GLN A 253 -12.96 13.31 20.23
C GLN A 253 -12.72 14.70 19.61
N GLY A 254 -12.90 14.86 18.30
CA GLY A 254 -12.59 16.10 17.59
C GLY A 254 -11.10 16.42 17.50
N ILE A 255 -10.23 15.40 17.59
CA ILE A 255 -8.77 15.54 17.50
C ILE A 255 -8.34 15.38 16.04
N GLU A 256 -7.69 16.40 15.50
CA GLU A 256 -7.37 16.48 14.07
C GLU A 256 -6.33 15.44 13.60
N PHE A 257 -5.28 15.21 14.39
CA PHE A 257 -4.14 14.37 14.01
C PHE A 257 -3.98 13.15 14.90
N VAL A 258 -3.73 12.00 14.32
CA VAL A 258 -3.54 10.74 15.08
C VAL A 258 -2.34 10.78 16.03
N ALA A 259 -1.33 11.60 15.73
CA ALA A 259 -0.20 11.83 16.64
C ALA A 259 -0.66 12.41 17.98
N GLN A 260 -1.62 13.32 17.97
CA GLN A 260 -2.20 13.90 19.20
C GLN A 260 -3.06 12.88 19.98
N VAL A 261 -3.72 11.95 19.27
CA VAL A 261 -4.52 10.90 19.92
C VAL A 261 -3.62 9.93 20.68
N ILE A 262 -2.53 9.47 20.08
CA ILE A 262 -1.62 8.49 20.70
C ILE A 262 -0.78 9.09 21.84
N ASP A 263 -0.68 10.41 21.94
CA ASP A 263 -0.01 11.10 23.05
C ASP A 263 -0.75 10.92 24.40
N ASP A 264 -2.06 10.59 24.37
CA ASP A 264 -2.79 10.22 25.57
C ASP A 264 -2.38 8.81 26.03
N PRO A 265 -1.90 8.66 27.29
CA PRO A 265 -1.48 7.35 27.81
C PRO A 265 -2.55 6.26 27.74
N LYS A 266 -3.84 6.63 27.84
CA LYS A 266 -4.98 5.71 27.71
C LYS A 266 -5.02 5.07 26.31
N TYR A 267 -4.89 5.90 25.28
CA TYR A 267 -4.95 5.42 23.90
C TYR A 267 -3.65 4.75 23.46
N LEU A 268 -2.50 5.18 23.98
CA LEU A 268 -1.23 4.50 23.82
C LEU A 268 -1.28 3.06 24.37
N GLN A 269 -1.87 2.88 25.58
CA GLN A 269 -2.05 1.55 26.17
C GLN A 269 -3.00 0.70 25.33
N PHE A 270 -4.15 1.26 24.91
CA PHE A 270 -5.11 0.55 24.06
C PHE A 270 -4.49 0.08 22.75
N VAL A 271 -3.69 0.92 22.10
CA VAL A 271 -2.92 0.53 20.89
C VAL A 271 -1.97 -0.63 21.19
N SER A 272 -1.27 -0.58 22.34
CA SER A 272 -0.36 -1.66 22.75
C SER A 272 -1.08 -2.99 22.96
N ASP A 273 -2.27 -2.94 23.56
CA ASP A 273 -3.11 -4.12 23.81
C ASP A 273 -3.66 -4.72 22.52
N ILE A 274 -4.11 -3.89 21.56
CA ILE A 274 -4.49 -4.35 20.22
C ILE A 274 -3.31 -5.05 19.54
N GLN A 275 -2.12 -4.44 19.57
CA GLN A 275 -0.93 -5.00 18.91
C GLN A 275 -0.53 -6.35 19.53
N MET A 276 -0.59 -6.47 20.85
CA MET A 276 -0.30 -7.71 21.56
C MET A 276 -1.28 -8.83 21.15
N GLN A 277 -2.58 -8.56 21.12
CA GLN A 277 -3.57 -9.54 20.67
C GLN A 277 -3.39 -9.90 19.19
N ALA A 278 -3.23 -8.91 18.33
CA ALA A 278 -3.06 -9.13 16.90
C ALA A 278 -1.79 -9.96 16.58
N ALA A 279 -0.70 -9.77 17.32
CA ALA A 279 0.53 -10.55 17.14
C ALA A 279 0.34 -12.06 17.36
N ALA A 280 -0.58 -12.46 18.23
CA ALA A 280 -0.88 -13.88 18.47
C ALA A 280 -1.64 -14.56 17.32
N SER A 281 -2.17 -13.78 16.38
CA SER A 281 -2.96 -14.31 15.26
C SER A 281 -2.13 -14.89 14.12
N PHE A 282 -0.85 -14.53 13.97
CA PHE A 282 0.00 -14.93 12.84
C PHE A 282 1.41 -15.33 13.26
N THR A 283 2.15 -15.96 12.35
CA THR A 283 3.57 -16.27 12.55
C THR A 283 4.42 -15.09 12.12
N VAL A 284 5.23 -14.58 13.04
CA VAL A 284 6.17 -13.48 12.77
C VAL A 284 7.29 -13.99 11.86
N PRO A 285 7.71 -13.24 10.83
CA PRO A 285 8.80 -13.63 9.95
C PRO A 285 10.09 -13.88 10.71
N ALA A 286 10.88 -14.83 10.22
CA ALA A 286 12.16 -15.17 10.85
C ALA A 286 13.10 -13.94 10.91
N GLY A 287 13.66 -13.69 12.08
CA GLY A 287 14.54 -12.53 12.33
C GLY A 287 13.81 -11.23 12.68
N GLU A 288 12.47 -11.19 12.61
CA GLU A 288 11.66 -10.06 13.03
C GLU A 288 11.10 -10.26 14.44
N SER A 289 10.75 -9.14 15.11
CA SER A 289 10.12 -9.13 16.44
C SER A 289 8.84 -8.32 16.39
N ALA A 290 7.70 -8.94 16.70
CA ALA A 290 6.41 -8.25 16.74
C ALA A 290 6.39 -7.15 17.81
N SER A 291 7.07 -7.32 18.95
CA SER A 291 7.16 -6.32 20.01
C SER A 291 7.95 -5.09 19.58
N ASP A 292 9.14 -5.32 18.95
CA ASP A 292 9.99 -4.22 18.50
C ASP A 292 9.35 -3.47 17.33
N TYR A 293 8.73 -4.20 16.40
CA TYR A 293 7.97 -3.60 15.32
C TYR A 293 6.80 -2.76 15.87
N SER A 294 6.04 -3.28 16.84
CA SER A 294 4.93 -2.56 17.49
C SER A 294 5.41 -1.28 18.19
N ALA A 295 6.53 -1.34 18.90
CA ALA A 295 7.12 -0.16 19.54
C ALA A 295 7.57 0.89 18.50
N ALA A 296 8.19 0.45 17.40
CA ALA A 296 8.55 1.33 16.30
C ALA A 296 7.31 1.99 15.67
N ILE A 297 6.22 1.24 15.45
CA ILE A 297 4.95 1.76 14.92
C ILE A 297 4.38 2.85 15.84
N ARG A 298 4.32 2.64 17.15
CA ARG A 298 3.83 3.67 18.09
C ARG A 298 4.63 4.96 17.99
N LYS A 299 5.97 4.85 17.93
CA LYS A 299 6.87 6.00 17.73
C LYS A 299 6.62 6.72 16.39
N ARG A 300 6.39 5.97 15.31
CA ARG A 300 6.09 6.52 13.97
C ARG A 300 4.77 7.27 13.95
N ILE A 301 3.72 6.72 14.57
CA ILE A 301 2.39 7.35 14.63
C ILE A 301 2.44 8.65 15.48
N ALA A 302 3.21 8.64 16.56
CA ALA A 302 3.41 9.82 17.43
C ALA A 302 4.23 10.94 16.78
N ASN A 303 4.75 10.76 15.56
CA ASN A 303 5.53 11.77 14.86
C ASN A 303 4.64 12.97 14.44
N PRO A 304 4.76 14.15 15.05
CA PRO A 304 3.89 15.29 14.78
C PRO A 304 4.19 15.95 13.42
N THR A 305 5.36 15.69 12.83
CA THR A 305 5.79 16.35 11.58
C THR A 305 5.01 15.86 10.36
N LEU A 306 4.36 14.69 10.46
CA LEU A 306 3.64 14.06 9.36
C LEU A 306 2.24 14.66 9.15
N GLY A 307 1.63 15.27 10.16
CA GLY A 307 0.31 15.88 10.05
C GLY A 307 -0.77 14.92 9.53
N HIS A 308 -0.77 13.67 9.99
CA HIS A 308 -1.66 12.63 9.46
C HIS A 308 -3.06 12.78 10.08
N ARG A 309 -4.03 13.20 9.27
CA ARG A 309 -5.38 13.58 9.73
C ARG A 309 -6.22 12.36 10.07
N SER A 310 -6.88 12.40 11.23
CA SER A 310 -7.82 11.36 11.68
C SER A 310 -8.90 11.11 10.63
N GLN A 311 -9.50 12.16 10.07
CA GLN A 311 -10.53 12.06 9.04
C GLN A 311 -10.07 11.29 7.79
N GLN A 312 -8.85 11.56 7.30
CA GLN A 312 -8.33 10.90 6.10
C GLN A 312 -8.11 9.40 6.32
N ILE A 313 -7.68 9.01 7.53
CA ILE A 313 -7.42 7.61 7.88
C ILE A 313 -8.72 6.86 8.12
N ALA A 314 -9.73 7.53 8.72
CA ALA A 314 -11.03 6.94 9.06
C ALA A 314 -11.88 6.55 7.83
N MET A 315 -11.57 7.07 6.63
CA MET A 315 -12.28 6.77 5.39
C MET A 315 -12.23 5.28 5.03
N ASP A 316 -13.25 4.82 4.28
CA ASP A 316 -13.31 3.47 3.69
C ASP A 316 -13.20 2.33 4.73
N GLY A 317 -13.79 2.49 5.91
CA GLY A 317 -13.76 1.51 7.00
C GLY A 317 -14.29 0.14 6.57
N SER A 318 -15.39 0.13 5.80
CA SER A 318 -16.01 -1.10 5.26
C SER A 318 -15.07 -1.90 4.34
N GLN A 319 -14.14 -1.25 3.67
CA GLN A 319 -13.14 -1.89 2.80
C GLN A 319 -11.89 -2.29 3.58
N LYS A 320 -11.50 -1.52 4.58
CA LYS A 320 -10.25 -1.70 5.33
C LYS A 320 -10.36 -2.71 6.48
N LEU A 321 -11.40 -2.59 7.33
CA LEU A 321 -11.53 -3.40 8.54
C LEU A 321 -11.69 -4.90 8.31
N PRO A 322 -12.36 -5.37 7.24
CA PRO A 322 -12.40 -6.80 6.93
C PRO A 322 -11.02 -7.45 6.87
N HIS A 323 -10.06 -6.80 6.24
CA HIS A 323 -8.70 -7.29 6.11
C HIS A 323 -7.83 -7.02 7.35
N ARG A 324 -8.02 -5.86 8.02
CA ARG A 324 -7.20 -5.42 9.15
C ARG A 324 -7.59 -6.07 10.48
N VAL A 325 -8.90 -6.31 10.68
CA VAL A 325 -9.47 -6.67 11.99
C VAL A 325 -10.29 -7.95 11.93
N PHE A 326 -11.24 -8.10 10.98
CA PHE A 326 -12.15 -9.26 10.98
C PHE A 326 -11.38 -10.57 10.82
N LYS A 327 -10.47 -10.63 9.84
CA LYS A 327 -9.62 -11.80 9.62
C LYS A 327 -8.78 -12.12 10.85
N THR A 328 -8.26 -11.10 11.53
CA THR A 328 -7.48 -11.25 12.77
C THR A 328 -8.32 -11.86 13.89
N ILE A 329 -9.55 -11.35 14.11
CA ILE A 329 -10.48 -11.87 15.12
C ILE A 329 -10.86 -13.32 14.77
N ASN A 330 -11.19 -13.62 13.52
CA ASN A 330 -11.55 -14.97 13.09
C ASN A 330 -10.44 -15.99 13.42
N GLU A 331 -9.18 -15.65 13.10
CA GLU A 331 -8.03 -16.51 13.38
C GLU A 331 -7.75 -16.65 14.89
N LEU A 332 -8.02 -15.61 15.70
CA LEU A 332 -7.92 -15.73 17.16
C LEU A 332 -9.00 -16.63 17.72
N ILE A 333 -10.25 -16.54 17.22
CA ILE A 333 -11.33 -17.44 17.60
C ILE A 333 -10.98 -18.90 17.25
N GLU A 334 -10.47 -19.17 16.04
CA GLU A 334 -10.02 -20.49 15.62
C GLU A 334 -8.93 -21.08 16.51
N LYS A 335 -8.09 -20.22 17.13
CA LYS A 335 -7.01 -20.59 18.04
C LYS A 335 -7.43 -20.59 19.52
N ASP A 336 -8.69 -20.33 19.82
CA ASP A 336 -9.21 -20.14 21.19
C ASP A 336 -8.42 -19.09 21.99
N LEU A 337 -8.07 -17.98 21.33
CA LEU A 337 -7.33 -16.87 21.91
C LEU A 337 -8.21 -15.63 22.13
N PRO A 338 -7.89 -14.77 23.13
CA PRO A 338 -8.68 -13.57 23.43
C PRO A 338 -8.59 -12.54 22.30
N PHE A 339 -9.70 -11.81 22.06
CA PHE A 339 -9.81 -10.75 21.04
C PHE A 339 -10.59 -9.52 21.53
N ASN A 340 -10.70 -9.33 22.84
CA ASN A 340 -11.50 -8.25 23.44
C ASN A 340 -11.07 -6.83 22.99
N TYR A 341 -9.78 -6.53 22.86
CA TYR A 341 -9.33 -5.22 22.40
C TYR A 341 -9.63 -4.98 20.91
N LEU A 342 -9.58 -6.02 20.09
CA LEU A 342 -10.01 -5.93 18.69
C LEU A 342 -11.54 -5.79 18.58
N ALA A 343 -12.31 -6.44 19.46
CA ALA A 343 -13.76 -6.23 19.56
C ALA A 343 -14.09 -4.80 19.99
N GLN A 344 -13.34 -4.24 20.96
CA GLN A 344 -13.45 -2.85 21.36
C GLN A 344 -13.12 -1.88 20.22
N LEU A 345 -12.11 -2.17 19.39
CA LEU A 345 -11.84 -1.38 18.18
C LEU A 345 -13.06 -1.35 17.25
N LEU A 346 -13.71 -2.49 17.02
CA LEU A 346 -14.92 -2.56 16.19
C LEU A 346 -16.10 -1.83 16.84
N ALA A 347 -16.24 -1.89 18.17
CA ALA A 347 -17.25 -1.12 18.90
C ALA A 347 -17.03 0.40 18.73
N ILE A 348 -15.78 0.86 18.83
CA ILE A 348 -15.42 2.28 18.58
C ILE A 348 -15.74 2.68 17.13
N TRP A 349 -15.52 1.80 16.15
CA TRP A 349 -15.93 2.06 14.77
C TRP A 349 -17.45 2.19 14.61
N VAL A 350 -18.24 1.32 15.27
CA VAL A 350 -19.70 1.42 15.28
C VAL A 350 -20.15 2.74 15.92
N ASP A 351 -19.53 3.15 17.02
CA ASP A 351 -19.83 4.42 17.70
C ASP A 351 -19.48 5.62 16.79
N TYR A 352 -18.34 5.57 16.10
CA TYR A 352 -17.96 6.56 15.08
C TYR A 352 -19.01 6.67 13.96
N LEU A 353 -19.46 5.55 13.42
CA LEU A 353 -20.51 5.53 12.39
C LEU A 353 -21.83 6.13 12.86
N ALA A 354 -22.19 5.91 14.14
CA ALA A 354 -23.43 6.42 14.72
C ALA A 354 -23.41 7.92 15.03
N LYS A 355 -22.25 8.46 15.43
CA LYS A 355 -22.11 9.82 15.97
C LYS A 355 -21.50 10.82 14.99
N SER A 356 -20.65 10.38 14.04
CA SER A 356 -19.97 11.29 13.11
C SER A 356 -20.87 11.71 11.96
N ASP A 357 -20.83 13.00 11.61
CA ASP A 357 -21.45 13.59 10.42
C ASP A 357 -20.53 13.57 9.18
N ARG A 358 -19.28 13.09 9.33
CA ARG A 358 -18.23 13.11 8.33
C ARG A 358 -17.82 11.71 7.85
N VAL A 359 -18.70 10.73 7.98
CA VAL A 359 -18.43 9.36 7.51
C VAL A 359 -18.26 9.36 5.99
N ASN A 360 -17.07 8.97 5.53
CA ASN A 360 -16.74 8.80 4.11
C ASN A 360 -16.44 7.33 3.84
N ASP A 361 -17.45 6.61 3.36
CA ASP A 361 -17.40 5.16 3.12
C ASP A 361 -18.37 4.81 1.98
N PRO A 362 -18.03 3.90 1.05
CA PRO A 362 -18.93 3.47 -0.02
C PRO A 362 -20.27 2.90 0.47
N LEU A 363 -20.31 2.38 1.70
CA LEU A 363 -21.50 1.81 2.33
C LEU A 363 -22.09 2.73 3.42
N ALA A 364 -21.70 4.02 3.46
CA ALA A 364 -22.01 4.94 4.57
C ALA A 364 -23.47 4.91 5.00
N GLU A 365 -24.42 5.00 4.06
CA GLU A 365 -25.85 5.05 4.35
C GLU A 365 -26.31 3.80 5.12
N LYS A 366 -25.96 2.59 4.64
CA LYS A 366 -26.30 1.32 5.29
C LYS A 366 -25.63 1.20 6.67
N LEU A 367 -24.34 1.54 6.75
CA LEU A 367 -23.55 1.42 7.98
C LEU A 367 -24.06 2.36 9.06
N ILE A 368 -24.35 3.62 8.73
CA ILE A 368 -24.88 4.62 9.66
C ILE A 368 -26.26 4.19 10.20
N ALA A 369 -27.14 3.70 9.34
CA ALA A 369 -28.48 3.25 9.76
C ALA A 369 -28.38 2.10 10.77
N LEU A 370 -27.58 1.07 10.51
CA LEU A 370 -27.37 -0.07 11.41
C LEU A 370 -26.65 0.32 12.71
N ALA A 371 -25.65 1.19 12.61
CA ALA A 371 -24.92 1.69 13.78
C ALA A 371 -25.84 2.50 14.73
N LYS A 372 -26.66 3.41 14.20
CA LYS A 372 -27.66 4.18 14.99
C LYS A 372 -28.71 3.28 15.64
N ALA A 373 -29.09 2.19 14.96
CA ALA A 373 -29.99 1.17 15.53
C ALA A 373 -29.30 0.25 16.55
N LYS A 374 -27.97 0.36 16.72
CA LYS A 374 -27.14 -0.56 17.52
C LYS A 374 -27.27 -2.03 17.08
N ASP A 375 -27.60 -2.24 15.80
CA ASP A 375 -27.73 -3.58 15.22
C ASP A 375 -26.34 -4.10 14.80
N VAL A 376 -25.57 -4.54 15.80
CA VAL A 376 -24.21 -5.11 15.60
C VAL A 376 -24.24 -6.32 14.67
N ALA A 377 -25.23 -7.21 14.86
CA ALA A 377 -25.35 -8.43 14.06
C ALA A 377 -25.67 -8.11 12.59
N GLY A 378 -26.61 -7.20 12.34
CA GLY A 378 -26.95 -6.74 10.99
C GLY A 378 -25.77 -6.06 10.31
N LEU A 379 -25.05 -5.19 11.03
CA LEU A 379 -23.90 -4.45 10.49
C LEU A 379 -22.78 -5.39 10.05
N PHE A 380 -22.32 -6.31 10.93
CA PHE A 380 -21.20 -7.20 10.61
C PHE A 380 -21.58 -8.40 9.72
N SER A 381 -22.88 -8.60 9.44
CA SER A 381 -23.37 -9.60 8.49
C SER A 381 -23.58 -9.06 7.06
N LEU A 382 -23.33 -7.79 6.80
CA LEU A 382 -23.50 -7.21 5.47
C LEU A 382 -22.77 -8.04 4.40
N PRO A 383 -23.43 -8.37 3.27
CA PRO A 383 -22.83 -9.16 2.19
C PRO A 383 -21.70 -8.45 1.47
N ASP A 384 -21.64 -7.13 1.60
CA ASP A 384 -20.67 -6.25 0.93
C ASP A 384 -19.22 -6.39 1.48
N PHE A 385 -19.04 -6.94 2.69
CA PHE A 385 -17.70 -7.13 3.26
C PHE A 385 -16.91 -8.24 2.55
N ALA A 386 -15.67 -7.95 2.17
CA ALA A 386 -14.77 -8.89 1.50
C ALA A 386 -14.39 -10.09 2.39
N VAL A 387 -14.33 -9.90 3.71
CA VAL A 387 -14.12 -10.94 4.71
C VAL A 387 -15.30 -10.91 5.68
N LYS A 388 -15.91 -12.05 5.94
CA LYS A 388 -16.99 -12.17 6.92
C LYS A 388 -16.41 -12.27 8.32
N LEU A 389 -17.00 -11.53 9.26
CA LEU A 389 -16.66 -11.66 10.67
C LEU A 389 -17.41 -12.87 11.26
N ASN A 390 -16.67 -13.67 12.06
CA ASN A 390 -17.28 -14.79 12.76
C ASN A 390 -18.37 -14.29 13.75
N PRO A 391 -19.61 -14.81 13.67
CA PRO A 391 -20.71 -14.37 14.54
C PRO A 391 -20.43 -14.50 16.04
N ALA A 392 -19.50 -15.37 16.45
CA ALA A 392 -19.06 -15.47 17.85
C ALA A 392 -18.51 -14.15 18.41
N ALA A 393 -18.01 -13.26 17.54
CA ALA A 393 -17.51 -11.94 17.94
C ALA A 393 -18.63 -10.93 18.28
N PHE A 394 -19.84 -11.10 17.77
CA PHE A 394 -20.90 -10.08 17.88
C PHE A 394 -21.27 -9.74 19.31
N LYS A 395 -21.33 -10.76 20.19
CA LYS A 395 -21.63 -10.57 21.62
C LYS A 395 -20.56 -9.70 22.30
N SER A 396 -19.28 -9.97 22.03
CA SER A 396 -18.17 -9.18 22.60
C SER A 396 -18.20 -7.75 22.09
N ILE A 397 -18.44 -7.51 20.80
CA ILE A 397 -18.54 -6.17 20.22
C ILE A 397 -19.73 -5.42 20.83
N SER A 398 -20.90 -6.07 21.01
CA SER A 398 -22.07 -5.44 21.64
C SER A 398 -21.82 -5.07 23.10
N ALA A 399 -21.09 -5.91 23.83
CA ALA A 399 -20.72 -5.61 25.21
C ALA A 399 -19.77 -4.39 25.31
N GLU A 400 -18.76 -4.34 24.45
CA GLU A 400 -17.85 -3.20 24.38
C GLU A 400 -18.56 -1.91 23.96
N LEU A 401 -19.49 -1.99 22.99
CA LEU A 401 -20.30 -0.85 22.55
C LEU A 401 -21.19 -0.29 23.66
N ALA A 402 -21.66 -1.13 24.57
CA ALA A 402 -22.48 -0.71 25.70
C ALA A 402 -21.67 0.03 26.78
N ASN A 403 -20.33 -0.12 26.79
CA ASN A 403 -19.41 0.52 27.71
C ASN A 403 -18.85 1.85 27.19
N LEU A 404 -19.11 2.23 25.93
CA LEU A 404 -18.72 3.50 25.30
C LEU A 404 -19.77 4.59 25.52
#